data_9f9aa530f9ed42c0d96b2d06228a5c7a
#
_entry.id   9f9aa530f9ed42c0d96b2d06228a5c7a
#
_cell.length_a   1.000
_cell.length_b   1.000
_cell.length_c   1.000
_cell.angle_alpha   90.00
_cell.angle_beta   90.00
_cell.angle_gamma   90.00
#
_symmetry.space_group_name_H-M   'P 1'
#
loop_
_entity.id
_entity.type
_entity.pdbx_description
1 polymer ?
#
loop_
_entity_poly.entity_id
_entity_poly.type
_entity_poly.pdbx_seq_one_letter_code
_entity_poly.pdbx_strand_id
1 'polypeptide(L)'
;GSQTMLLSALDDRFTASAPVVMLSSYFYGGSHSESGMPVHLCVGGTDNPEIAAMFAPKPQLVVSDGKDWTANVPEIEFPYLQRVYGFYGKTGLVSNVHLPNEGHDYGISKRKAVYAFMAKYLKLDIKTIQGNDGEIDESKSAIEPEKALYVFGDKGERLPANAIKGFDEMQKVFNKVTGR
;
A
#
# COMPACT_ATOMS: atom_id res chain seq x y z
N GLY A 1 3.44 0.11 0.44
CA GLY A 1 2.63 -0.15 -0.75
C GLY A 1 2.36 -1.63 -0.95
N SER A 2 3.35 -2.51 -0.79
CA SER A 2 3.19 -3.98 -0.95
C SER A 2 2.14 -4.57 -0.01
N GLN A 3 2.25 -4.25 1.27
CA GLN A 3 1.27 -4.72 2.27
C GLN A 3 -0.11 -4.15 2.01
N THR A 4 -0.21 -2.87 1.63
CA THR A 4 -1.48 -2.25 1.26
C THR A 4 -2.17 -3.01 0.13
N MET A 5 -1.43 -3.31 -0.93
CA MET A 5 -1.95 -4.04 -2.09
C MET A 5 -2.38 -5.46 -1.72
N LEU A 6 -1.49 -6.23 -1.06
CA LEU A 6 -1.77 -7.62 -0.70
C LEU A 6 -2.93 -7.76 0.29
N LEU A 7 -2.95 -6.95 1.35
CA LEU A 7 -4.04 -6.98 2.33
C LEU A 7 -5.37 -6.59 1.71
N SER A 8 -5.37 -5.57 0.84
CA SER A 8 -6.58 -5.17 0.12
C SER A 8 -7.13 -6.27 -0.79
N ALA A 9 -6.25 -7.06 -1.39
CA ALA A 9 -6.65 -8.18 -2.25
C ALA A 9 -7.19 -9.38 -1.44
N LEU A 10 -6.71 -9.58 -0.20
CA LEU A 10 -6.98 -10.78 0.58
C LEU A 10 -8.09 -10.61 1.63
N ASP A 11 -8.40 -9.38 2.05
CA ASP A 11 -9.32 -9.11 3.17
C ASP A 11 -10.46 -8.19 2.75
N ASP A 12 -11.66 -8.73 2.68
CA ASP A 12 -12.86 -8.02 2.25
C ASP A 12 -13.33 -6.92 3.21
N ARG A 13 -12.79 -6.85 4.41
CA ARG A 13 -13.11 -5.81 5.39
C ARG A 13 -12.57 -4.44 4.99
N PHE A 14 -11.54 -4.38 4.15
CA PHE A 14 -11.04 -3.11 3.64
C PHE A 14 -12.03 -2.49 2.65
N THR A 15 -12.34 -1.22 2.85
CA THR A 15 -13.33 -0.46 2.06
C THR A 15 -12.70 0.56 1.12
N ALA A 16 -11.44 0.90 1.33
CA ALA A 16 -10.64 1.78 0.47
C ALA A 16 -9.17 1.32 0.50
N SER A 17 -8.44 1.51 -0.59
CA SER A 17 -7.04 1.11 -0.73
C SER A 17 -6.23 2.21 -1.41
N ALA A 18 -5.05 2.51 -0.90
CA ALA A 18 -4.14 3.50 -1.48
C ALA A 18 -2.69 2.99 -1.52
N PRO A 19 -2.33 2.09 -2.44
CA PRO A 19 -0.94 1.71 -2.64
C PRO A 19 -0.13 2.91 -3.17
N VAL A 20 0.93 3.26 -2.44
CA VAL A 20 1.82 4.36 -2.77
C VAL A 20 3.16 3.82 -3.21
N VAL A 21 3.65 4.26 -4.36
CA VAL A 21 4.94 3.95 -4.99
C VAL A 21 5.28 2.45 -5.01
N MET A 22 4.29 1.63 -5.34
CA MET A 22 4.44 0.18 -5.33
C MET A 22 3.96 -0.48 -6.61
N LEU A 23 2.92 0.06 -7.25
CA LEU A 23 2.32 -0.60 -8.41
C LEU A 23 3.29 -0.56 -9.59
N SER A 24 3.75 -1.73 -10.00
CA SER A 24 4.56 -1.93 -11.20
C SER A 24 4.38 -3.35 -11.69
N SER A 25 4.19 -3.54 -12.99
CA SER A 25 4.20 -4.86 -13.64
C SER A 25 5.59 -5.47 -13.69
N TYR A 26 6.61 -4.66 -13.46
CA TYR A 26 7.99 -5.10 -13.40
C TYR A 26 8.45 -5.29 -11.97
N PHE A 27 9.20 -6.34 -11.70
CA PHE A 27 9.77 -6.64 -10.38
C PHE A 27 11.19 -6.10 -10.29
N TYR A 28 11.33 -4.77 -10.31
CA TYR A 28 12.62 -4.12 -10.22
C TYR A 28 12.97 -3.66 -8.81
N GLY A 29 14.27 -3.73 -8.48
CA GLY A 29 14.83 -3.21 -7.25
C GLY A 29 14.81 -4.19 -6.08
N GLY A 30 15.28 -3.74 -4.92
CA GLY A 30 15.45 -4.54 -3.71
C GLY A 30 14.15 -4.98 -3.01
N SER A 31 13.01 -4.59 -3.53
CA SER A 31 11.70 -4.87 -2.96
C SER A 31 11.06 -6.18 -3.45
N HIS A 32 11.76 -7.02 -4.18
CA HIS A 32 11.24 -8.29 -4.68
C HIS A 32 10.68 -9.18 -3.56
N SER A 33 11.39 -9.28 -2.45
CA SER A 33 10.96 -10.05 -1.28
C SER A 33 9.77 -9.41 -0.55
N GLU A 34 9.72 -8.09 -0.52
CA GLU A 34 8.63 -7.32 0.08
C GLU A 34 7.39 -7.31 -0.82
N SER A 35 7.58 -7.40 -2.12
CA SER A 35 6.50 -7.40 -3.12
C SER A 35 5.74 -8.71 -3.20
N GLY A 36 6.09 -9.71 -2.39
CA GLY A 36 5.41 -11.01 -2.42
C GLY A 36 5.79 -11.86 -3.63
N MET A 37 7.04 -11.82 -4.05
CA MET A 37 7.54 -12.61 -5.18
C MET A 37 7.05 -14.08 -5.19
N PRO A 38 6.95 -14.80 -4.06
CA PRO A 38 6.37 -16.14 -4.03
C PRO A 38 4.94 -16.19 -4.59
N VAL A 39 4.13 -15.15 -4.36
CA VAL A 39 2.76 -15.06 -4.91
C VAL A 39 2.81 -14.92 -6.42
N HIS A 40 3.76 -14.14 -6.95
CA HIS A 40 3.93 -13.95 -8.39
C HIS A 40 4.33 -15.21 -9.14
N LEU A 41 4.95 -16.17 -8.47
CA LEU A 41 5.32 -17.48 -9.03
C LEU A 41 4.20 -18.52 -8.94
N CYS A 42 3.13 -18.21 -8.20
CA CYS A 42 1.98 -19.09 -8.09
C CYS A 42 1.08 -19.00 -9.33
N VAL A 43 0.32 -20.05 -9.57
CA VAL A 43 -0.77 -20.08 -10.57
C VAL A 43 -0.33 -19.70 -12.01
N GLY A 44 0.91 -20.01 -12.38
CA GLY A 44 1.43 -19.72 -13.73
C GLY A 44 1.97 -18.29 -13.90
N GLY A 45 2.13 -17.56 -12.80
CA GLY A 45 2.62 -16.19 -12.77
C GLY A 45 1.48 -15.18 -12.65
N THR A 46 1.71 -14.17 -11.85
CA THR A 46 0.85 -12.98 -11.72
C THR A 46 1.74 -11.77 -11.51
N ASP A 47 1.18 -10.58 -11.61
CA ASP A 47 1.89 -9.33 -11.37
C ASP A 47 1.15 -8.41 -10.37
N ASN A 48 1.80 -7.32 -9.98
CA ASN A 48 1.22 -6.38 -9.03
C ASN A 48 -0.09 -5.74 -9.52
N PRO A 49 -0.24 -5.33 -10.78
CA PRO A 49 -1.51 -4.86 -11.32
C PRO A 49 -2.66 -5.87 -11.20
N GLU A 50 -2.41 -7.14 -11.44
CA GLU A 50 -3.42 -8.18 -11.29
C GLU A 50 -3.84 -8.34 -9.84
N ILE A 51 -2.88 -8.33 -8.89
CA ILE A 51 -3.16 -8.38 -7.46
C ILE A 51 -3.94 -7.15 -7.03
N ALA A 52 -3.54 -5.95 -7.47
CA ALA A 52 -4.25 -4.71 -7.16
C ALA A 52 -5.67 -4.69 -7.73
N ALA A 53 -5.87 -5.30 -8.90
CA ALA A 53 -7.17 -5.41 -9.54
C ALA A 53 -8.17 -6.28 -8.77
N MET A 54 -7.70 -7.19 -7.91
CA MET A 54 -8.58 -7.98 -7.03
C MET A 54 -9.39 -7.11 -6.06
N PHE A 55 -8.98 -5.88 -5.82
CA PHE A 55 -9.71 -4.94 -4.96
C PHE A 55 -10.94 -4.34 -5.66
N ALA A 56 -11.05 -4.44 -6.98
CA ALA A 56 -12.21 -3.94 -7.72
C ALA A 56 -13.51 -4.63 -7.23
N PRO A 57 -14.64 -3.90 -7.16
CA PRO A 57 -14.83 -2.52 -7.58
C PRO A 57 -14.75 -1.47 -6.46
N LYS A 58 -14.06 -1.77 -5.36
CA LYS A 58 -13.93 -0.87 -4.21
C LYS A 58 -13.02 0.32 -4.55
N PRO A 59 -13.15 1.48 -3.86
CA PRO A 59 -12.32 2.65 -4.11
C PRO A 59 -10.82 2.39 -3.98
N GLN A 60 -10.05 2.70 -5.02
CA GLN A 60 -8.60 2.53 -5.03
C GLN A 60 -7.89 3.76 -5.60
N LEU A 61 -6.87 4.24 -4.88
CA LEU A 61 -5.94 5.25 -5.34
C LEU A 61 -4.57 4.62 -5.56
N VAL A 62 -4.02 4.78 -6.75
CA VAL A 62 -2.62 4.46 -7.01
C VAL A 62 -1.82 5.76 -7.02
N VAL A 63 -0.80 5.87 -6.17
CA VAL A 63 0.17 6.97 -6.22
C VAL A 63 1.45 6.46 -6.83
N SER A 64 1.96 7.16 -7.84
CA SER A 64 3.14 6.75 -8.62
C SER A 64 4.09 7.90 -8.85
N ASP A 65 5.36 7.60 -9.07
CA ASP A 65 6.45 8.55 -9.26
C ASP A 65 7.13 8.38 -10.62
N GLY A 66 7.63 9.48 -11.17
CA GLY A 66 8.38 9.43 -12.42
C GLY A 66 9.85 9.02 -12.27
N LYS A 67 10.40 9.00 -11.04
CA LYS A 67 11.81 8.69 -10.79
C LYS A 67 12.00 7.42 -9.96
N ASP A 68 11.06 6.48 -10.05
CA ASP A 68 11.19 5.14 -9.50
C ASP A 68 10.58 4.09 -10.43
N TRP A 69 10.42 2.85 -9.96
CA TRP A 69 9.84 1.75 -10.75
C TRP A 69 8.35 1.89 -11.05
N THR A 70 7.68 2.91 -10.52
CA THR A 70 6.27 3.20 -10.80
C THR A 70 6.09 4.25 -11.92
N ALA A 71 7.15 4.61 -12.62
CA ALA A 71 7.14 5.62 -13.67
C ALA A 71 6.16 5.30 -14.82
N ASN A 72 5.94 4.02 -15.10
CA ASN A 72 5.08 3.58 -16.19
C ASN A 72 3.60 3.43 -15.79
N VAL A 73 3.26 3.65 -14.52
CA VAL A 73 1.89 3.46 -14.03
C VAL A 73 0.84 4.19 -14.86
N PRO A 74 1.00 5.46 -15.24
CA PRO A 74 -0.01 6.17 -16.02
C PRO A 74 -0.35 5.54 -17.38
N GLU A 75 0.64 4.87 -17.98
CA GLU A 75 0.58 4.40 -19.37
C GLU A 75 0.34 2.89 -19.47
N ILE A 76 0.73 2.14 -18.45
CA ILE A 76 0.67 0.67 -18.47
C ILE A 76 -0.28 0.13 -17.40
N GLU A 77 0.04 0.30 -16.14
CA GLU A 77 -0.66 -0.37 -15.04
C GLU A 77 -2.03 0.26 -14.76
N PHE A 78 -2.12 1.57 -14.78
CA PHE A 78 -3.38 2.26 -14.51
C PHE A 78 -4.46 2.01 -15.58
N PRO A 79 -4.17 2.05 -16.90
CA PRO A 79 -5.13 1.64 -17.93
C PRO A 79 -5.62 0.18 -17.75
N TYR A 80 -4.77 -0.73 -17.29
CA TYR A 80 -5.19 -2.08 -16.95
C TYR A 80 -6.23 -2.09 -15.82
N LEU A 81 -5.96 -1.38 -14.72
CA LEU A 81 -6.91 -1.26 -13.61
C LEU A 81 -8.23 -0.62 -14.08
N GLN A 82 -8.17 0.47 -14.86
CA GLN A 82 -9.36 1.11 -15.40
C GLN A 82 -10.23 0.15 -16.22
N ARG A 83 -9.61 -0.71 -17.02
CA ARG A 83 -10.32 -1.74 -17.79
C ARG A 83 -11.00 -2.75 -16.87
N VAL A 84 -10.33 -3.24 -15.83
CA VAL A 84 -10.93 -4.17 -14.86
C VAL A 84 -12.10 -3.52 -14.12
N TYR A 85 -11.94 -2.27 -13.64
CA TYR A 85 -13.02 -1.52 -13.01
C TYR A 85 -14.19 -1.24 -13.99
N GLY A 86 -13.87 -1.13 -15.28
CA GLY A 86 -14.85 -0.98 -16.36
C GLY A 86 -15.80 -2.17 -16.48
N PHE A 87 -15.33 -3.40 -16.22
CA PHE A 87 -16.19 -4.59 -16.22
C PHE A 87 -17.29 -4.53 -15.15
N TYR A 88 -17.07 -3.76 -14.10
CA TYR A 88 -18.06 -3.49 -13.04
C TYR A 88 -18.85 -2.18 -13.27
N GLY A 89 -18.58 -1.43 -14.34
CA GLY A 89 -19.16 -0.10 -14.54
C GLY A 89 -18.70 0.94 -13.50
N LYS A 90 -17.49 0.76 -12.93
CA LYS A 90 -16.99 1.52 -11.77
C LYS A 90 -15.61 2.19 -12.02
N THR A 91 -15.33 2.58 -13.25
CA THR A 91 -14.06 3.25 -13.61
C THR A 91 -13.75 4.49 -12.75
N GLY A 92 -14.76 5.20 -12.28
CA GLY A 92 -14.59 6.36 -11.39
C GLY A 92 -14.20 6.02 -9.95
N LEU A 93 -14.09 4.73 -9.59
CA LEU A 93 -13.63 4.29 -8.27
C LEU A 93 -12.15 3.93 -8.23
N VAL A 94 -11.46 3.92 -9.36
CA VAL A 94 -10.00 3.81 -9.42
C VAL A 94 -9.40 5.10 -9.96
N SER A 95 -8.34 5.58 -9.32
CA SER A 95 -7.64 6.82 -9.70
C SER A 95 -6.13 6.66 -9.58
N ASN A 96 -5.40 7.44 -10.36
CA ASN A 96 -3.95 7.56 -10.26
C ASN A 96 -3.56 9.02 -10.01
N VAL A 97 -2.67 9.23 -9.05
CA VAL A 97 -1.92 10.47 -8.87
C VAL A 97 -0.48 10.17 -9.21
N HIS A 98 0.00 10.73 -10.31
CA HIS A 98 1.38 10.57 -10.77
C HIS A 98 2.20 11.82 -10.50
N LEU A 99 3.39 11.64 -9.90
CA LEU A 99 4.31 12.70 -9.51
C LEU A 99 5.60 12.58 -10.35
N PRO A 100 5.62 13.13 -11.58
CA PRO A 100 6.65 12.81 -12.57
C PRO A 100 8.06 13.25 -12.19
N ASN A 101 8.20 14.21 -11.28
CA ASN A 101 9.48 14.75 -10.85
C ASN A 101 9.96 14.22 -9.50
N GLU A 102 9.16 13.39 -8.85
CA GLU A 102 9.46 12.81 -7.53
C GLU A 102 10.02 11.40 -7.64
N GLY A 103 10.70 10.96 -6.59
CA GLY A 103 11.26 9.64 -6.43
C GLY A 103 10.63 8.89 -5.26
N HIS A 104 11.18 7.71 -4.96
CA HIS A 104 10.63 6.79 -3.99
C HIS A 104 10.73 7.29 -2.56
N ASP A 105 9.65 7.85 -2.05
CA ASP A 105 9.46 8.25 -0.66
C ASP A 105 7.97 8.28 -0.29
N TYR A 106 7.65 8.75 0.92
CA TYR A 106 6.30 9.08 1.32
C TYR A 106 6.21 10.57 1.70
N GLY A 107 6.67 11.43 0.78
CA GLY A 107 6.70 12.88 0.91
C GLY A 107 5.32 13.52 1.00
N ILE A 108 5.30 14.84 1.24
CA ILE A 108 4.04 15.59 1.47
C ILE A 108 3.09 15.52 0.28
N SER A 109 3.59 15.53 -0.95
CA SER A 109 2.76 15.47 -2.16
C SER A 109 1.94 14.19 -2.20
N LYS A 110 2.57 13.05 -1.88
CA LYS A 110 1.94 11.74 -1.81
C LYS A 110 0.93 11.67 -0.69
N ARG A 111 1.30 12.17 0.51
CA ARG A 111 0.40 12.21 1.66
C ARG A 111 -0.85 13.06 1.39
N LYS A 112 -0.71 14.22 0.74
CA LYS A 112 -1.84 15.07 0.35
C LYS A 112 -2.84 14.31 -0.53
N ALA A 113 -2.36 13.55 -1.52
CA ALA A 113 -3.21 12.71 -2.36
C ALA A 113 -3.96 11.65 -1.54
N VAL A 114 -3.26 10.99 -0.60
CA VAL A 114 -3.85 9.97 0.27
C VAL A 114 -4.86 10.58 1.24
N TYR A 115 -4.58 11.74 1.86
CA TYR A 115 -5.52 12.41 2.76
C TYR A 115 -6.83 12.75 2.06
N ALA A 116 -6.77 13.35 0.88
CA ALA A 116 -7.97 13.70 0.11
C ALA A 116 -8.79 12.44 -0.26
N PHE A 117 -8.11 11.38 -0.68
CA PHE A 117 -8.75 10.11 -1.03
C PHE A 117 -9.41 9.46 0.19
N MET A 118 -8.68 9.33 1.30
CA MET A 118 -9.21 8.69 2.51
C MET A 118 -10.34 9.52 3.13
N ALA A 119 -10.22 10.84 3.17
CA ALA A 119 -11.29 11.71 3.65
C ALA A 119 -12.58 11.50 2.88
N LYS A 120 -12.49 11.42 1.55
CA LYS A 120 -13.66 11.18 0.68
C LYS A 120 -14.35 9.85 0.97
N TYR A 121 -13.59 8.75 0.99
CA TYR A 121 -14.19 7.42 1.05
C TYR A 121 -14.47 6.91 2.46
N LEU A 122 -13.73 7.40 3.45
CA LEU A 122 -13.99 7.12 4.86
C LEU A 122 -14.87 8.18 5.54
N LYS A 123 -15.35 9.19 4.78
CA LYS A 123 -16.20 10.28 5.25
C LYS A 123 -15.58 11.07 6.41
N LEU A 124 -14.27 11.32 6.34
CA LEU A 124 -13.55 12.11 7.32
C LEU A 124 -13.65 13.60 6.99
N ASP A 125 -13.68 14.43 8.02
CA ASP A 125 -13.65 15.89 7.82
C ASP A 125 -12.21 16.36 7.57
N ILE A 126 -11.85 16.55 6.31
CA ILE A 126 -10.53 17.00 5.90
C ILE A 126 -10.20 18.42 6.40
N LYS A 127 -11.22 19.24 6.70
CA LYS A 127 -11.02 20.61 7.21
C LYS A 127 -10.31 20.63 8.55
N THR A 128 -10.39 19.56 9.32
CA THR A 128 -9.69 19.44 10.62
C THR A 128 -8.18 19.42 10.51
N ILE A 129 -7.66 19.14 9.32
CA ILE A 129 -6.22 19.08 9.02
C ILE A 129 -5.80 20.11 7.95
N GLN A 130 -6.67 21.08 7.65
CA GLN A 130 -6.36 22.17 6.73
C GLN A 130 -5.98 23.43 7.48
N GLY A 131 -5.00 24.16 6.95
CA GLY A 131 -4.66 25.51 7.37
C GLY A 131 -5.68 26.54 6.88
N ASN A 132 -5.46 27.80 7.23
CA ASN A 132 -6.32 28.92 6.81
C ASN A 132 -6.34 29.15 5.29
N ASP A 133 -5.32 28.65 4.59
CA ASP A 133 -5.19 28.68 3.13
C ASP A 133 -5.91 27.52 2.43
N GLY A 134 -6.50 26.61 3.20
CA GLY A 134 -7.16 25.40 2.68
C GLY A 134 -6.22 24.25 2.32
N GLU A 135 -4.90 24.44 2.48
CA GLU A 135 -3.92 23.40 2.28
C GLU A 135 -3.79 22.48 3.50
N ILE A 136 -3.31 21.26 3.29
CA ILE A 136 -3.03 20.34 4.40
C ILE A 136 -1.90 20.89 5.28
N ASP A 137 -2.17 21.03 6.56
CA ASP A 137 -1.25 21.52 7.58
C ASP A 137 -0.79 20.36 8.48
N GLU A 138 0.45 19.92 8.29
CA GLU A 138 1.10 18.89 9.11
C GLU A 138 1.94 19.49 10.26
N SER A 139 1.89 20.79 10.50
CA SER A 139 2.74 21.45 11.51
C SER A 139 2.51 20.96 12.93
N LYS A 140 1.33 20.40 13.19
CA LYS A 140 0.96 19.79 14.49
C LYS A 140 1.33 18.32 14.61
N SER A 141 1.86 17.71 13.54
CA SER A 141 2.29 16.31 13.58
C SER A 141 3.58 16.18 14.38
N ALA A 142 3.55 15.37 15.43
CA ALA A 142 4.75 15.03 16.19
C ALA A 142 5.51 13.89 15.49
N ILE A 143 6.82 14.10 15.30
CA ILE A 143 7.71 13.03 14.87
C ILE A 143 8.37 12.46 16.12
N GLU A 144 8.00 11.24 16.47
CA GLU A 144 8.57 10.56 17.63
C GLU A 144 10.05 10.25 17.41
N PRO A 145 10.88 10.33 18.45
CA PRO A 145 12.26 9.85 18.39
C PRO A 145 12.28 8.35 18.04
N GLU A 146 13.23 7.94 17.21
CA GLU A 146 13.36 6.53 16.76
C GLU A 146 13.25 5.51 17.92
N LYS A 147 13.92 5.79 19.04
CA LYS A 147 13.88 4.91 20.22
C LYS A 147 12.51 4.78 20.88
N ALA A 148 11.64 5.78 20.75
CA ALA A 148 10.27 5.70 21.23
C ALA A 148 9.43 4.69 20.44
N LEU A 149 9.84 4.39 19.20
CA LEU A 149 9.19 3.42 18.32
C LEU A 149 9.63 1.98 18.60
N TYR A 150 10.67 1.76 19.43
CA TYR A 150 11.17 0.44 19.80
C TYR A 150 10.29 -0.20 20.89
N VAL A 151 9.06 -0.52 20.52
CA VAL A 151 8.03 -1.06 21.43
C VAL A 151 8.55 -2.26 22.23
N PHE A 152 9.33 -3.12 21.58
CA PHE A 152 9.89 -4.32 22.18
C PHE A 152 11.33 -4.17 22.71
N GLY A 153 11.83 -2.92 22.80
CA GLY A 153 13.19 -2.59 23.23
C GLY A 153 14.23 -2.68 22.11
N ASP A 154 15.45 -2.26 22.41
CA ASP A 154 16.53 -2.14 21.40
C ASP A 154 16.91 -3.50 20.77
N LYS A 155 16.72 -4.59 21.48
CA LYS A 155 17.08 -5.95 21.06
C LYS A 155 15.92 -6.96 21.20
N GLY A 156 14.70 -6.46 21.33
CA GLY A 156 13.53 -7.31 21.53
C GLY A 156 13.40 -7.89 22.93
N GLU A 157 14.08 -7.32 23.94
CA GLU A 157 14.04 -7.78 25.32
C GLU A 157 12.67 -7.65 25.99
N ARG A 158 11.77 -6.87 25.41
CA ARG A 158 10.37 -6.72 25.86
C ARG A 158 9.37 -7.49 25.01
N LEU A 159 9.84 -8.42 24.17
CA LEU A 159 8.92 -9.29 23.43
C LEU A 159 8.05 -10.11 24.41
N PRO A 160 6.76 -10.25 24.14
CA PRO A 160 5.89 -11.08 24.97
C PRO A 160 6.35 -12.55 24.95
N ALA A 161 6.03 -13.27 26.04
CA ALA A 161 6.48 -14.66 26.21
C ALA A 161 5.99 -15.61 25.10
N ASN A 162 4.87 -15.27 24.46
CA ASN A 162 4.28 -16.03 23.34
C ASN A 162 4.71 -15.51 21.96
N ALA A 163 5.70 -14.62 21.88
CA ALA A 163 6.22 -14.15 20.60
C ALA A 163 6.85 -15.30 19.81
N ILE A 164 6.46 -15.45 18.57
CA ILE A 164 7.08 -16.41 17.63
C ILE A 164 8.46 -15.87 17.28
N LYS A 165 9.50 -16.67 17.55
CA LYS A 165 10.89 -16.27 17.36
C LYS A 165 11.54 -17.09 16.26
N GLY A 166 11.88 -16.40 15.18
CA GLY A 166 12.57 -17.02 14.06
C GLY A 166 11.67 -17.83 13.12
N PHE A 167 12.30 -18.28 12.04
CA PHE A 167 11.60 -18.94 10.94
C PHE A 167 11.01 -20.31 11.35
N ASP A 168 11.74 -21.10 12.12
CA ASP A 168 11.30 -22.45 12.47
C ASP A 168 10.02 -22.48 13.33
N GLU A 169 9.93 -21.54 14.28
CA GLU A 169 8.70 -21.41 15.09
C GLU A 169 7.54 -20.92 14.25
N MET A 170 7.78 -19.95 13.37
CA MET A 170 6.77 -19.46 12.42
C MET A 170 6.29 -20.59 11.52
N GLN A 171 7.20 -21.41 10.98
CA GLN A 171 6.85 -22.54 10.13
C GLN A 171 5.99 -23.58 10.87
N LYS A 172 6.28 -23.87 12.13
CA LYS A 172 5.48 -24.77 12.96
C LYS A 172 4.05 -24.23 13.16
N VAL A 173 3.92 -22.92 13.46
CA VAL A 173 2.61 -22.30 13.61
C VAL A 173 1.84 -22.33 12.30
N PHE A 174 2.50 -21.99 11.18
CA PHE A 174 1.91 -22.03 9.86
C PHE A 174 1.40 -23.41 9.50
N ASN A 175 2.24 -24.44 9.68
CA ASN A 175 1.86 -25.83 9.39
C ASN A 175 0.66 -26.28 10.26
N LYS A 176 0.65 -25.91 11.53
CA LYS A 176 -0.47 -26.22 12.44
C LYS A 176 -1.77 -25.57 11.98
N VAL A 177 -1.73 -24.32 11.53
CA VAL A 177 -2.94 -23.57 11.11
C VAL A 177 -3.43 -24.05 9.74
N THR A 178 -2.53 -24.44 8.85
CA THR A 178 -2.87 -24.88 7.48
C THR A 178 -3.12 -26.38 7.38
N GLY A 179 -2.94 -27.16 8.46
CA GLY A 179 -3.10 -28.61 8.45
C GLY A 179 -2.00 -29.36 7.68
N ARG A 180 -0.84 -28.77 7.56
CA ARG A 180 0.34 -29.35 6.88
C ARG A 180 1.33 -29.93 7.87
#